data_97c47f42c34f900eccb4f99b2405d517
#
_entry.id   97c47f42c34f900eccb4f99b2405d517
#
_cell.length_a   1.000
_cell.length_b   1.000
_cell.length_c   1.000
_cell.angle_alpha   90.00
_cell.angle_beta   90.00
_cell.angle_gamma   90.00
#
_symmetry.space_group_name_H-M   'P 1'
#
loop_
_entity.id
_entity.type
_entity.pdbx_description
1 polymer ?
#
loop_
_entity_poly.entity_id
_entity_poly.type
_entity_poly.pdbx_seq_one_letter_code
_entity_poly.pdbx_strand_id
1 'polypeptide(L)'
;MSLTEKQKHIRNFSIIAHIDHGKSTLADRILEFSNTVSEREMEDRLLDNMDLERERGITIKARAVRIDYTDENGEQYALNMIDTPGHVDFNYEVSRSLNACEGALLVVDATQGIEAQTLANAYLAVDANLEIVPVINKIDLPSAMPDRCKQEIEDVIGIPADTAPVVSAKTGLNIGDVIDAIIRDVPAPEGDADAPLQCLIFDSVYNSYLGVVVYIRVVEGTLNVGDKIRLMHTGAEFDVVEVGVMDPFGLRSTGSLSAGEVGYFTASIKNVADTRVGDTVTKVDEPADEPLPGFKKVQSMVYAGIYPADGARYNETKDALEKLQLNDAAFTFEPETSIALGFGFRCGFLGLLHMEIIEERLEREFNLDLITTAPSVIYEITKRNGELIRIDNPTNYPSPDEIETAAEPIVAASVITPTEYVGGIMDLCQDRRGVFIDMKYIDTERVELHYKLPLNEIIYDFFDALKSRTRGYGSLDYELIGYRPSKLVKLDILLNGDVVDALSFILFADNAYPRARKICEKLKENIPRAQFEIPVQAAIGGKIIARETIKAVRKDVLAKCYGGDITRKKKLLEKQKEGKKRMRTFGTVSVPSEAFMAVLKLDED
;
A
#
# COMPACT_ATOMS: atom_id res chain seq x y z
N MET A 1 23.73 15.23 -28.12
CA MET A 1 23.55 14.41 -29.34
C MET A 1 22.33 14.93 -30.09
N SER A 2 22.26 14.79 -31.43
CA SER A 2 21.02 15.16 -32.15
C SER A 2 20.05 14.02 -32.05
N LEU A 3 18.85 14.26 -31.52
CA LEU A 3 17.75 13.28 -31.44
C LEU A 3 17.44 12.73 -32.85
N THR A 4 17.18 11.42 -32.93
CA THR A 4 16.65 10.82 -34.16
C THR A 4 15.24 11.35 -34.43
N GLU A 5 14.78 11.29 -35.69
CA GLU A 5 13.42 11.72 -36.05
C GLU A 5 12.35 10.94 -35.26
N LYS A 6 12.59 9.66 -34.99
CA LYS A 6 11.72 8.82 -34.16
C LYS A 6 11.63 9.34 -32.71
N GLN A 7 12.76 9.69 -32.09
CA GLN A 7 12.81 10.17 -30.70
C GLN A 7 12.08 11.51 -30.53
N LYS A 8 12.17 12.43 -31.50
CA LYS A 8 11.47 13.73 -31.46
C LYS A 8 9.97 13.59 -31.26
N HIS A 9 9.40 12.47 -31.71
CA HIS A 9 7.98 12.20 -31.66
C HIS A 9 7.57 11.22 -30.55
N ILE A 10 8.47 10.89 -29.61
CA ILE A 10 8.16 10.09 -28.42
C ILE A 10 7.90 11.02 -27.25
N ARG A 11 6.86 10.71 -26.45
CA ARG A 11 6.59 11.34 -25.16
C ARG A 11 6.29 10.28 -24.12
N ASN A 12 7.16 10.17 -23.12
CA ASN A 12 6.97 9.26 -22.00
C ASN A 12 6.53 10.08 -20.79
N PHE A 13 5.33 9.83 -20.30
CA PHE A 13 4.78 10.60 -19.19
C PHE A 13 3.98 9.73 -18.25
N SER A 14 3.95 10.14 -16.99
CA SER A 14 3.13 9.53 -15.95
C SER A 14 1.99 10.46 -15.58
N ILE A 15 0.87 9.91 -15.10
CA ILE A 15 -0.22 10.70 -14.52
C ILE A 15 -0.14 10.57 -13.00
N ILE A 16 0.06 11.68 -12.31
CA ILE A 16 0.11 11.79 -10.86
C ILE A 16 -1.03 12.68 -10.37
N ALA A 17 -1.64 12.27 -9.27
CA ALA A 17 -2.78 13.00 -8.69
C ALA A 17 -2.99 12.58 -7.23
N HIS A 18 -3.72 13.40 -6.49
CA HIS A 18 -4.34 12.97 -5.25
C HIS A 18 -5.51 12.00 -5.53
N ILE A 19 -5.89 11.20 -4.53
CA ILE A 19 -7.08 10.32 -4.61
C ILE A 19 -8.30 11.18 -4.96
N ASP A 20 -9.17 10.65 -5.82
CA ASP A 20 -10.40 11.29 -6.30
C ASP A 20 -10.23 12.57 -7.14
N HIS A 21 -9.03 13.01 -7.50
CA HIS A 21 -8.84 14.13 -8.44
C HIS A 21 -9.19 13.80 -9.90
N GLY A 22 -9.49 12.53 -10.18
CA GLY A 22 -9.96 12.06 -11.48
C GLY A 22 -8.87 11.57 -12.43
N LYS A 23 -7.77 11.07 -11.89
CA LYS A 23 -6.62 10.51 -12.61
C LYS A 23 -7.05 9.43 -13.63
N SER A 24 -7.66 8.32 -13.17
CA SER A 24 -8.08 7.21 -14.03
C SER A 24 -9.12 7.63 -15.07
N THR A 25 -10.04 8.55 -14.70
CA THR A 25 -11.01 9.10 -15.64
C THR A 25 -10.34 9.94 -16.73
N LEU A 26 -9.27 10.70 -16.38
CA LEU A 26 -8.50 11.46 -17.38
C LEU A 26 -7.73 10.51 -18.30
N ALA A 27 -7.13 9.46 -17.77
CA ALA A 27 -6.44 8.44 -18.57
C ALA A 27 -7.39 7.80 -19.59
N ASP A 28 -8.60 7.39 -19.17
CA ASP A 28 -9.64 6.86 -20.05
C ASP A 28 -10.00 7.85 -21.18
N ARG A 29 -10.15 9.15 -20.85
CA ARG A 29 -10.48 10.18 -21.84
C ARG A 29 -9.36 10.44 -22.83
N ILE A 30 -8.10 10.34 -22.40
CA ILE A 30 -6.95 10.43 -23.32
C ILE A 30 -6.98 9.26 -24.32
N LEU A 31 -7.25 8.02 -23.85
CA LEU A 31 -7.38 6.84 -24.70
C LEU A 31 -8.54 6.94 -25.69
N GLU A 32 -9.68 7.47 -25.26
CA GLU A 32 -10.85 7.69 -26.11
C GLU A 32 -10.57 8.78 -27.16
N PHE A 33 -10.07 9.94 -26.75
CA PHE A 33 -9.81 11.09 -27.64
C PHE A 33 -8.76 10.75 -28.71
N SER A 34 -7.72 9.99 -28.33
CA SER A 34 -6.68 9.54 -29.27
C SER A 34 -7.15 8.42 -30.22
N ASN A 35 -8.39 7.96 -30.11
CA ASN A 35 -8.93 6.81 -30.85
C ASN A 35 -8.12 5.52 -30.64
N THR A 36 -7.34 5.41 -29.56
CA THR A 36 -6.60 4.19 -29.21
C THR A 36 -7.56 3.07 -28.80
N VAL A 37 -8.70 3.45 -28.21
CA VAL A 37 -9.80 2.56 -27.82
C VAL A 37 -11.07 3.06 -28.50
N SER A 38 -11.82 2.14 -29.12
CA SER A 38 -13.10 2.51 -29.76
C SER A 38 -14.19 2.75 -28.71
N GLU A 39 -15.20 3.59 -29.01
CA GLU A 39 -16.34 3.86 -28.12
C GLU A 39 -17.07 2.57 -27.66
N ARG A 40 -17.01 1.48 -28.44
CA ARG A 40 -17.66 0.21 -28.10
C ARG A 40 -16.87 -0.66 -27.13
N GLU A 41 -15.56 -0.44 -27.07
CA GLU A 41 -14.61 -1.17 -26.22
C GLU A 41 -14.27 -0.39 -24.96
N MET A 42 -14.74 0.87 -24.87
CA MET A 42 -14.50 1.75 -23.74
C MET A 42 -15.32 1.28 -22.53
N GLU A 43 -14.66 0.98 -21.46
CA GLU A 43 -15.22 0.71 -20.14
C GLU A 43 -14.72 1.77 -19.14
N ASP A 44 -15.51 2.05 -18.12
CA ASP A 44 -15.07 2.94 -17.05
C ASP A 44 -13.84 2.33 -16.34
N ARG A 45 -12.77 3.12 -16.20
CA ARG A 45 -11.49 2.71 -15.60
C ARG A 45 -10.86 1.53 -16.34
N LEU A 46 -10.71 1.67 -17.63
CA LEU A 46 -10.18 0.63 -18.51
C LEU A 46 -8.78 0.14 -18.08
N LEU A 47 -7.96 1.03 -17.52
CA LEU A 47 -6.62 0.70 -17.07
C LEU A 47 -6.61 -0.02 -15.71
N ASP A 48 -7.65 0.11 -14.91
CA ASP A 48 -7.80 -0.59 -13.63
C ASP A 48 -8.23 -2.04 -13.90
N ASN A 49 -7.26 -2.96 -13.96
CA ASN A 49 -7.51 -4.36 -14.34
C ASN A 49 -8.02 -5.25 -13.22
N MET A 50 -7.80 -4.85 -11.96
CA MET A 50 -8.25 -5.61 -10.81
C MET A 50 -9.67 -5.19 -10.44
N ASP A 51 -10.52 -6.18 -10.13
CA ASP A 51 -11.86 -5.88 -9.60
C ASP A 51 -11.80 -4.99 -8.35
N LEU A 52 -10.76 -5.19 -7.53
CA LEU A 52 -10.50 -4.38 -6.33
C LEU A 52 -10.20 -2.90 -6.65
N GLU A 53 -9.47 -2.61 -7.71
CA GLU A 53 -9.21 -1.24 -8.17
C GLU A 53 -10.51 -0.53 -8.54
N ARG A 54 -11.37 -1.23 -9.29
CA ARG A 54 -12.67 -0.72 -9.72
C ARG A 54 -13.64 -0.52 -8.56
N GLU A 55 -13.71 -1.49 -7.63
CA GLU A 55 -14.58 -1.43 -6.44
C GLU A 55 -14.16 -0.33 -5.47
N ARG A 56 -12.87 -0.22 -5.16
CA ARG A 56 -12.33 0.76 -4.20
C ARG A 56 -12.12 2.14 -4.82
N GLY A 57 -12.15 2.22 -6.15
CA GLY A 57 -11.96 3.48 -6.85
C GLY A 57 -10.53 4.01 -6.86
N ILE A 58 -9.54 3.17 -6.63
CA ILE A 58 -8.11 3.53 -6.56
C ILE A 58 -7.30 2.66 -7.51
N THR A 59 -6.29 3.22 -8.15
CA THR A 59 -5.27 2.45 -8.87
C THR A 59 -4.29 1.86 -7.85
N ILE A 60 -4.08 0.56 -7.89
CA ILE A 60 -3.18 -0.18 -7.00
C ILE A 60 -1.83 -0.41 -7.68
N LYS A 61 -1.86 -0.83 -8.95
CA LYS A 61 -0.66 -1.14 -9.72
C LYS A 61 -0.48 -0.19 -10.90
N ALA A 62 0.75 0.31 -11.08
CA ALA A 62 1.07 1.14 -12.24
C ALA A 62 0.87 0.36 -13.55
N ARG A 63 0.33 1.03 -14.57
CA ARG A 63 0.11 0.43 -15.88
C ARG A 63 0.63 1.34 -16.99
N ALA A 64 1.50 0.79 -17.83
CA ALA A 64 2.00 1.49 -19.01
C ALA A 64 1.16 1.14 -20.23
N VAL A 65 0.86 2.15 -21.07
CA VAL A 65 0.12 1.99 -22.33
C VAL A 65 0.73 2.88 -23.39
N ARG A 66 0.90 2.32 -24.59
CA ARG A 66 1.31 3.03 -25.79
C ARG A 66 0.09 3.58 -26.53
N ILE A 67 0.14 4.85 -26.85
CA ILE A 67 -0.86 5.59 -27.63
C ILE A 67 -0.17 6.06 -28.91
N ASP A 68 -0.60 5.58 -30.07
CA ASP A 68 -0.13 6.05 -31.36
C ASP A 68 -1.09 7.18 -31.82
N TYR A 69 -0.65 8.43 -31.70
CA TYR A 69 -1.45 9.63 -31.96
C TYR A 69 -0.98 10.38 -33.20
N THR A 70 -1.92 10.88 -34.00
CA THR A 70 -1.62 11.76 -35.14
C THR A 70 -2.20 13.13 -34.86
N ASP A 71 -1.36 14.17 -34.85
CA ASP A 71 -1.77 15.55 -34.60
C ASP A 71 -2.53 16.17 -35.78
N GLU A 72 -3.03 17.39 -35.63
CA GLU A 72 -3.74 18.15 -36.67
C GLU A 72 -2.88 18.44 -37.91
N ASN A 73 -1.56 18.44 -37.79
CA ASN A 73 -0.61 18.65 -38.87
C ASN A 73 -0.26 17.36 -39.63
N GLY A 74 -0.74 16.20 -39.14
CA GLY A 74 -0.46 14.89 -39.71
C GLY A 74 0.86 14.27 -39.18
N GLU A 75 1.48 14.84 -38.14
CA GLU A 75 2.65 14.27 -37.48
C GLU A 75 2.24 13.14 -36.53
N GLN A 76 3.00 12.04 -36.58
CA GLN A 76 2.71 10.85 -35.77
C GLN A 76 3.55 10.84 -34.51
N TYR A 77 2.89 10.79 -33.35
CA TYR A 77 3.49 10.74 -32.03
C TYR A 77 3.28 9.39 -31.36
N ALA A 78 4.28 8.98 -30.63
CA ALA A 78 4.25 7.82 -29.75
C ALA A 78 4.14 8.30 -28.30
N LEU A 79 2.97 8.28 -27.74
CA LEU A 79 2.72 8.70 -26.36
C LEU A 79 2.71 7.44 -25.46
N ASN A 80 3.72 7.31 -24.61
CA ASN A 80 3.77 6.24 -23.61
C ASN A 80 3.27 6.80 -22.28
N MET A 81 2.05 6.44 -21.94
CA MET A 81 1.38 6.85 -20.70
C MET A 81 1.57 5.80 -19.63
N ILE A 82 2.02 6.19 -18.43
CA ILE A 82 2.07 5.32 -17.27
C ILE A 82 1.09 5.84 -16.22
N ASP A 83 0.00 5.11 -16.02
CA ASP A 83 -0.97 5.38 -14.96
C ASP A 83 -0.43 4.87 -13.63
N THR A 84 -0.36 5.75 -12.60
CA THR A 84 0.27 5.45 -11.32
C THR A 84 -0.74 5.46 -10.17
N PRO A 85 -0.48 4.71 -9.07
CA PRO A 85 -1.28 4.85 -7.85
C PRO A 85 -1.27 6.28 -7.30
N GLY A 86 -2.36 6.67 -6.62
CA GLY A 86 -2.46 7.98 -5.98
C GLY A 86 -2.30 7.93 -4.45
N HIS A 87 -2.17 6.75 -3.84
CA HIS A 87 -2.15 6.58 -2.39
C HIS A 87 -0.72 6.52 -1.83
N VAL A 88 -0.50 7.07 -0.63
CA VAL A 88 0.82 7.13 0.02
C VAL A 88 1.49 5.76 0.18
N ASP A 89 0.74 4.71 0.46
CA ASP A 89 1.28 3.34 0.60
C ASP A 89 1.96 2.85 -0.68
N PHE A 90 1.63 3.42 -1.84
CA PHE A 90 2.17 3.04 -3.14
C PHE A 90 3.19 4.02 -3.72
N ASN A 91 3.74 4.94 -2.91
CA ASN A 91 4.76 5.90 -3.36
C ASN A 91 5.96 5.24 -4.06
N TYR A 92 6.26 3.99 -3.71
CA TYR A 92 7.29 3.21 -4.38
C TYR A 92 6.92 2.88 -5.85
N GLU A 93 5.66 2.49 -6.11
CA GLU A 93 5.16 2.25 -7.46
C GLU A 93 5.22 3.55 -8.28
N VAL A 94 4.83 4.67 -7.67
CA VAL A 94 4.92 6.00 -8.30
C VAL A 94 6.36 6.32 -8.67
N SER A 95 7.30 6.24 -7.72
CA SER A 95 8.71 6.55 -7.94
C SER A 95 9.33 5.72 -9.07
N ARG A 96 9.02 4.42 -9.17
CA ARG A 96 9.51 3.56 -10.25
C ARG A 96 8.99 3.99 -11.62
N SER A 97 7.72 4.30 -11.69
CA SER A 97 7.05 4.73 -12.91
C SER A 97 7.57 6.06 -13.42
N LEU A 98 7.80 7.01 -12.51
CA LEU A 98 8.38 8.31 -12.82
C LEU A 98 9.77 8.19 -13.46
N ASN A 99 10.62 7.30 -12.97
CA ASN A 99 11.96 7.09 -13.54
C ASN A 99 11.97 6.49 -14.96
N ALA A 100 10.83 6.03 -15.48
CA ALA A 100 10.66 5.58 -16.85
C ALA A 100 10.17 6.69 -17.80
N CYS A 101 9.93 7.91 -17.28
CA CYS A 101 9.33 9.05 -17.99
C CYS A 101 10.24 10.25 -18.08
N GLU A 102 9.91 11.17 -18.99
CA GLU A 102 10.48 12.50 -19.10
C GLU A 102 9.53 13.59 -18.58
N GLY A 103 8.25 13.27 -18.42
CA GLY A 103 7.25 14.21 -17.90
C GLY A 103 6.23 13.57 -16.97
N ALA A 104 5.54 14.42 -16.21
CA ALA A 104 4.44 14.02 -15.34
C ALA A 104 3.25 14.98 -15.49
N LEU A 105 2.06 14.45 -15.73
CA LEU A 105 0.81 15.21 -15.67
C LEU A 105 0.37 15.30 -14.21
N LEU A 106 0.37 16.50 -13.64
CA LEU A 106 -0.11 16.76 -12.29
C LEU A 106 -1.59 17.15 -12.34
N VAL A 107 -2.48 16.20 -12.03
CA VAL A 107 -3.93 16.44 -12.08
C VAL A 107 -4.41 17.00 -10.75
N VAL A 108 -5.02 18.20 -10.81
CA VAL A 108 -5.55 18.91 -9.64
C VAL A 108 -7.05 19.14 -9.82
N ASP A 109 -7.83 18.81 -8.79
CA ASP A 109 -9.27 19.10 -8.74
C ASP A 109 -9.52 20.60 -8.57
N ALA A 110 -10.25 21.21 -9.51
CA ALA A 110 -10.58 22.65 -9.49
C ALA A 110 -11.40 23.09 -8.26
N THR A 111 -11.97 22.16 -7.50
CA THR A 111 -12.78 22.44 -6.30
C THR A 111 -11.98 22.30 -5.00
N GLN A 112 -10.96 21.45 -4.98
CA GLN A 112 -10.18 21.13 -3.78
C GLN A 112 -8.79 21.80 -3.79
N GLY A 113 -8.20 21.98 -4.99
CA GLY A 113 -6.84 22.52 -5.14
C GLY A 113 -5.75 21.54 -4.72
N ILE A 114 -4.66 22.04 -4.17
CA ILE A 114 -3.51 21.21 -3.76
C ILE A 114 -3.82 20.50 -2.43
N GLU A 115 -3.51 19.21 -2.38
CA GLU A 115 -3.57 18.38 -1.19
C GLU A 115 -2.21 17.70 -0.87
N ALA A 116 -2.06 17.03 0.29
CA ALA A 116 -0.79 16.49 0.74
C ALA A 116 -0.14 15.54 -0.27
N GLN A 117 -0.92 14.63 -0.86
CA GLN A 117 -0.42 13.70 -1.88
C GLN A 117 -0.10 14.40 -3.21
N THR A 118 -0.76 15.52 -3.53
CA THR A 118 -0.40 16.36 -4.69
C THR A 118 1.02 16.88 -4.54
N LEU A 119 1.36 17.41 -3.37
CA LEU A 119 2.70 17.89 -3.04
C LEU A 119 3.73 16.76 -3.04
N ALA A 120 3.44 15.66 -2.34
CA ALA A 120 4.34 14.51 -2.26
C ALA A 120 4.67 13.97 -3.66
N ASN A 121 3.66 13.78 -4.51
CA ASN A 121 3.85 13.29 -5.87
C ASN A 121 4.60 14.31 -6.76
N ALA A 122 4.34 15.61 -6.59
CA ALA A 122 5.07 16.65 -7.30
C ALA A 122 6.57 16.64 -6.92
N TYR A 123 6.89 16.51 -5.63
CA TYR A 123 8.28 16.39 -5.18
C TYR A 123 8.97 15.13 -5.71
N LEU A 124 8.29 13.98 -5.74
CA LEU A 124 8.83 12.77 -6.37
C LEU A 124 9.14 12.97 -7.85
N ALA A 125 8.29 13.73 -8.58
CA ALA A 125 8.55 14.06 -9.97
C ALA A 125 9.73 15.04 -10.15
N VAL A 126 9.87 16.03 -9.26
CA VAL A 126 11.03 16.94 -9.23
C VAL A 126 12.32 16.16 -8.92
N ASP A 127 12.31 15.27 -7.94
CA ASP A 127 13.45 14.43 -7.56
C ASP A 127 13.87 13.49 -8.71
N ALA A 128 12.91 13.06 -9.53
CA ALA A 128 13.15 12.29 -10.75
C ALA A 128 13.55 13.17 -11.96
N ASN A 129 13.69 14.49 -11.77
CA ASN A 129 14.03 15.47 -12.81
C ASN A 129 13.07 15.48 -14.00
N LEU A 130 11.76 15.33 -13.74
CA LEU A 130 10.73 15.35 -14.77
C LEU A 130 10.19 16.76 -15.02
N GLU A 131 9.76 17.00 -16.26
CA GLU A 131 8.92 18.17 -16.57
C GLU A 131 7.50 17.91 -16.06
N ILE A 132 6.99 18.82 -15.22
CA ILE A 132 5.65 18.69 -14.64
C ILE A 132 4.67 19.57 -15.40
N VAL A 133 3.64 18.93 -15.97
CA VAL A 133 2.56 19.60 -16.71
C VAL A 133 1.30 19.59 -15.85
N PRO A 134 0.92 20.72 -15.23
CA PRO A 134 -0.31 20.79 -14.44
C PRO A 134 -1.54 20.70 -15.32
N VAL A 135 -2.57 19.99 -14.82
CA VAL A 135 -3.89 19.84 -15.46
C VAL A 135 -4.98 20.11 -14.44
N ILE A 136 -5.83 21.11 -14.68
CA ILE A 136 -6.93 21.49 -13.78
C ILE A 136 -8.20 20.75 -14.21
N ASN A 137 -8.63 19.78 -13.39
CA ASN A 137 -9.78 18.91 -13.70
C ASN A 137 -11.05 19.31 -12.94
N LYS A 138 -12.18 18.73 -13.32
CA LYS A 138 -13.52 18.87 -12.72
C LYS A 138 -14.13 20.28 -12.85
N ILE A 139 -13.87 20.97 -13.93
CA ILE A 139 -14.45 22.31 -14.18
C ILE A 139 -15.97 22.29 -14.43
N ASP A 140 -16.55 21.10 -14.60
CA ASP A 140 -18.00 20.91 -14.70
C ASP A 140 -18.72 21.12 -13.36
N LEU A 141 -18.00 21.15 -12.25
CA LEU A 141 -18.58 21.34 -10.92
C LEU A 141 -18.82 22.85 -10.64
N PRO A 142 -19.98 23.22 -10.04
CA PRO A 142 -20.31 24.62 -9.75
C PRO A 142 -19.35 25.35 -8.80
N SER A 143 -18.61 24.58 -7.99
CA SER A 143 -17.63 25.09 -7.03
C SER A 143 -16.20 25.16 -7.60
N ALA A 144 -16.03 24.86 -8.88
CA ALA A 144 -14.71 24.90 -9.52
C ALA A 144 -14.12 26.31 -9.55
N MET A 145 -12.86 26.45 -9.14
CA MET A 145 -12.10 27.70 -9.11
C MET A 145 -10.73 27.50 -9.82
N PRO A 146 -10.71 27.37 -11.15
CA PRO A 146 -9.49 27.03 -11.88
C PRO A 146 -8.37 28.07 -11.73
N ASP A 147 -8.69 29.37 -11.73
CA ASP A 147 -7.69 30.43 -11.59
C ASP A 147 -7.01 30.38 -10.20
N ARG A 148 -7.78 30.09 -9.14
CA ARG A 148 -7.24 29.88 -7.80
C ARG A 148 -6.28 28.69 -7.78
N CYS A 149 -6.66 27.55 -8.38
CA CYS A 149 -5.80 26.37 -8.43
C CYS A 149 -4.50 26.61 -9.18
N LYS A 150 -4.54 27.38 -10.28
CA LYS A 150 -3.32 27.78 -11.00
C LYS A 150 -2.39 28.60 -10.11
N GLN A 151 -2.94 29.60 -9.41
CA GLN A 151 -2.16 30.40 -8.47
C GLN A 151 -1.56 29.57 -7.34
N GLU A 152 -2.31 28.62 -6.78
CA GLU A 152 -1.82 27.71 -5.73
C GLU A 152 -0.66 26.85 -6.24
N ILE A 153 -0.72 26.32 -7.46
CA ILE A 153 0.35 25.52 -8.06
C ILE A 153 1.63 26.36 -8.18
N GLU A 154 1.51 27.61 -8.61
CA GLU A 154 2.65 28.52 -8.72
C GLU A 154 3.22 28.90 -7.35
N ASP A 155 2.37 29.26 -6.40
CA ASP A 155 2.81 29.74 -5.07
C ASP A 155 3.38 28.62 -4.20
N VAL A 156 2.83 27.41 -4.28
CA VAL A 156 3.14 26.30 -3.36
C VAL A 156 4.17 25.33 -3.96
N ILE A 157 4.02 24.96 -5.23
CA ILE A 157 4.91 24.01 -5.91
C ILE A 157 6.03 24.76 -6.66
N GLY A 158 5.76 25.98 -7.10
CA GLY A 158 6.73 26.80 -7.84
C GLY A 158 6.78 26.48 -9.34
N ILE A 159 5.72 25.87 -9.90
CA ILE A 159 5.63 25.45 -11.29
C ILE A 159 4.70 26.42 -12.03
N PRO A 160 5.07 26.95 -13.23
CA PRO A 160 4.18 27.78 -14.02
C PRO A 160 2.87 27.05 -14.37
N ALA A 161 1.72 27.66 -14.10
CA ALA A 161 0.42 27.06 -14.34
C ALA A 161 -0.51 27.92 -15.24
N ASP A 162 -0.05 29.07 -15.72
CA ASP A 162 -0.85 29.98 -16.58
C ASP A 162 -1.42 29.26 -17.81
N THR A 163 -0.61 28.40 -18.45
CA THR A 163 -0.97 27.64 -19.66
C THR A 163 -1.55 26.27 -19.37
N ALA A 164 -1.79 25.94 -18.09
CA ALA A 164 -2.33 24.64 -17.71
C ALA A 164 -3.71 24.38 -18.33
N PRO A 165 -3.94 23.23 -18.98
CA PRO A 165 -5.24 22.83 -19.49
C PRO A 165 -6.29 22.80 -18.37
N VAL A 166 -7.48 23.33 -18.69
CA VAL A 166 -8.63 23.40 -17.77
C VAL A 166 -9.73 22.50 -18.33
N VAL A 167 -9.94 21.33 -17.70
CA VAL A 167 -10.68 20.24 -18.31
C VAL A 167 -11.78 19.67 -17.43
N SER A 168 -12.69 18.91 -18.04
CA SER A 168 -13.54 17.98 -17.32
C SER A 168 -13.35 16.58 -17.91
N ALA A 169 -12.62 15.72 -17.19
CA ALA A 169 -12.47 14.33 -17.57
C ALA A 169 -13.82 13.60 -17.60
N LYS A 170 -14.76 13.98 -16.74
CA LYS A 170 -16.11 13.39 -16.69
C LYS A 170 -16.91 13.64 -17.97
N THR A 171 -16.86 14.87 -18.50
CA THR A 171 -17.65 15.26 -19.69
C THR A 171 -16.86 15.20 -20.99
N GLY A 172 -15.55 14.97 -20.95
CA GLY A 172 -14.67 14.97 -22.11
C GLY A 172 -14.30 16.39 -22.60
N LEU A 173 -14.60 17.43 -21.82
CA LEU A 173 -14.35 18.82 -22.21
C LEU A 173 -12.85 19.13 -22.20
N ASN A 174 -12.34 19.71 -23.30
CA ASN A 174 -10.95 20.20 -23.47
C ASN A 174 -9.86 19.11 -23.33
N ILE A 175 -10.17 17.83 -23.59
CA ILE A 175 -9.17 16.75 -23.49
C ILE A 175 -8.06 16.92 -24.54
N GLY A 176 -8.38 17.47 -25.72
CA GLY A 176 -7.38 17.80 -26.75
C GLY A 176 -6.28 18.73 -26.24
N ASP A 177 -6.63 19.73 -25.41
CA ASP A 177 -5.66 20.67 -24.84
C ASP A 177 -4.63 19.96 -23.93
N VAL A 178 -5.02 18.81 -23.31
CA VAL A 178 -4.08 17.99 -22.51
C VAL A 178 -3.06 17.31 -23.42
N ILE A 179 -3.50 16.74 -24.54
CA ILE A 179 -2.59 16.09 -25.50
C ILE A 179 -1.66 17.11 -26.12
N ASP A 180 -2.16 18.28 -26.47
CA ASP A 180 -1.35 19.39 -27.00
C ASP A 180 -0.30 19.84 -25.97
N ALA A 181 -0.68 19.93 -24.69
CA ALA A 181 0.25 20.25 -23.62
C ALA A 181 1.32 19.15 -23.45
N ILE A 182 0.96 17.85 -23.52
CA ILE A 182 1.91 16.75 -23.49
C ILE A 182 2.93 16.86 -24.63
N ILE A 183 2.48 17.10 -25.85
CA ILE A 183 3.34 17.20 -27.03
C ILE A 183 4.27 18.43 -26.94
N ARG A 184 3.77 19.54 -26.44
CA ARG A 184 4.49 20.82 -26.33
C ARG A 184 5.49 20.83 -25.20
N ASP A 185 5.09 20.37 -23.99
CA ASP A 185 5.84 20.62 -22.75
C ASP A 185 6.64 19.41 -22.30
N VAL A 186 6.20 18.17 -22.53
CA VAL A 186 6.98 16.98 -22.18
C VAL A 186 8.16 16.84 -23.16
N PRO A 187 9.42 16.82 -22.68
CA PRO A 187 10.56 16.69 -23.56
C PRO A 187 10.63 15.33 -24.27
N ALA A 188 11.22 15.32 -25.45
CA ALA A 188 11.52 14.08 -26.13
C ALA A 188 12.64 13.32 -25.40
N PRO A 189 12.58 11.98 -25.34
CA PRO A 189 13.58 11.19 -24.65
C PRO A 189 14.95 11.27 -25.33
N GLU A 190 15.99 11.42 -24.53
CA GLU A 190 17.38 11.37 -24.99
C GLU A 190 17.87 9.94 -25.09
N GLY A 191 19.06 9.75 -25.68
CA GLY A 191 19.77 8.48 -25.80
C GLY A 191 20.26 8.22 -27.22
N ASP A 192 21.31 7.37 -27.36
CA ASP A 192 21.91 6.96 -28.63
C ASP A 192 21.51 5.51 -28.95
N ALA A 193 20.80 5.32 -30.07
CA ALA A 193 20.34 3.99 -30.49
C ALA A 193 21.50 3.05 -30.92
N ASP A 194 22.68 3.60 -31.24
CA ASP A 194 23.88 2.86 -31.68
C ASP A 194 24.85 2.61 -30.50
N ALA A 195 24.56 3.13 -29.29
CA ALA A 195 25.37 2.89 -28.11
C ALA A 195 25.16 1.46 -27.54
N PRO A 196 26.03 0.97 -26.64
CA PRO A 196 25.79 -0.26 -25.90
C PRO A 196 24.46 -0.22 -25.16
N LEU A 197 23.72 -1.33 -25.22
CA LEU A 197 22.36 -1.40 -24.67
C LEU A 197 22.33 -1.15 -23.14
N GLN A 198 21.49 -0.21 -22.73
CA GLN A 198 21.11 0.01 -21.34
C GLN A 198 19.59 0.16 -21.26
N CYS A 199 18.91 -0.82 -20.64
CA CYS A 199 17.49 -0.71 -20.34
C CYS A 199 17.28 -0.71 -18.83
N LEU A 200 16.43 0.18 -18.34
CA LEU A 200 15.96 0.20 -16.95
C LEU A 200 14.74 -0.70 -16.80
N ILE A 201 14.80 -1.67 -15.90
CA ILE A 201 13.61 -2.45 -15.51
C ILE A 201 12.81 -1.64 -14.52
N PHE A 202 11.62 -1.17 -14.89
CA PHE A 202 10.77 -0.43 -13.97
C PHE A 202 9.63 -1.27 -13.37
N ASP A 203 9.24 -2.39 -14.01
CA ASP A 203 8.30 -3.35 -13.44
C ASP A 203 8.49 -4.75 -14.07
N SER A 204 7.90 -5.78 -13.44
CA SER A 204 7.83 -7.13 -14.01
C SER A 204 6.57 -7.84 -13.52
N VAL A 205 5.99 -8.67 -14.39
CA VAL A 205 4.76 -9.42 -14.10
C VAL A 205 4.93 -10.87 -14.53
N TYR A 206 4.50 -11.78 -13.68
CA TYR A 206 4.42 -13.18 -14.06
C TYR A 206 3.13 -13.46 -14.83
N ASN A 207 3.27 -13.99 -16.04
CA ASN A 207 2.18 -14.46 -16.87
C ASN A 207 2.26 -15.99 -17.01
N SER A 208 1.18 -16.71 -16.76
CA SER A 208 1.16 -18.18 -16.82
C SER A 208 1.49 -18.78 -18.20
N TYR A 209 1.35 -17.99 -19.26
CA TYR A 209 1.60 -18.42 -20.64
C TYR A 209 2.95 -17.95 -21.18
N LEU A 210 3.35 -16.72 -20.85
CA LEU A 210 4.56 -16.08 -21.37
C LEU A 210 5.76 -16.20 -20.42
N GLY A 211 5.55 -16.65 -19.19
CA GLY A 211 6.53 -16.57 -18.12
C GLY A 211 6.64 -15.15 -17.55
N VAL A 212 7.83 -14.69 -17.24
CA VAL A 212 8.05 -13.33 -16.76
C VAL A 212 8.06 -12.36 -17.93
N VAL A 213 7.15 -11.39 -17.89
CA VAL A 213 7.14 -10.21 -18.77
C VAL A 213 7.83 -9.08 -18.03
N VAL A 214 8.90 -8.56 -18.61
CA VAL A 214 9.72 -7.50 -18.02
C VAL A 214 9.44 -6.18 -18.71
N TYR A 215 8.99 -5.17 -17.96
CA TYR A 215 8.72 -3.84 -18.48
C TYR A 215 9.98 -2.97 -18.37
N ILE A 216 10.35 -2.37 -19.50
CA ILE A 216 11.60 -1.64 -19.62
C ILE A 216 11.44 -0.27 -20.26
N ARG A 217 12.35 0.61 -19.85
CA ARG A 217 12.69 1.83 -20.56
C ARG A 217 14.06 1.68 -21.20
N VAL A 218 14.14 1.75 -22.53
CA VAL A 218 15.42 1.73 -23.23
C VAL A 218 16.05 3.13 -23.12
N VAL A 219 17.16 3.23 -22.41
CA VAL A 219 17.89 4.50 -22.21
C VAL A 219 18.90 4.68 -23.34
N GLU A 220 19.72 3.65 -23.58
CA GLU A 220 20.73 3.64 -24.65
C GLU A 220 20.63 2.34 -25.44
N GLY A 221 21.05 2.40 -26.71
CA GLY A 221 21.14 1.22 -27.58
C GLY A 221 19.79 0.78 -28.16
N THR A 222 19.76 -0.45 -28.65
CA THR A 222 18.57 -1.10 -29.25
C THR A 222 18.51 -2.55 -28.82
N LEU A 223 17.34 -2.96 -28.29
CA LEU A 223 17.01 -4.33 -27.92
C LEU A 223 16.23 -5.01 -29.05
N ASN A 224 16.65 -6.20 -29.46
CA ASN A 224 15.98 -6.97 -30.52
C ASN A 224 15.62 -8.38 -30.03
N VAL A 225 14.63 -8.97 -30.68
CA VAL A 225 14.35 -10.40 -30.53
C VAL A 225 15.57 -11.21 -30.94
N GLY A 226 15.95 -12.20 -30.10
CA GLY A 226 17.11 -13.05 -30.30
C GLY A 226 18.42 -12.50 -29.71
N ASP A 227 18.43 -11.28 -29.19
CA ASP A 227 19.60 -10.76 -28.46
C ASP A 227 19.84 -11.58 -27.18
N LYS A 228 21.11 -11.83 -26.87
CA LYS A 228 21.51 -12.40 -25.60
C LYS A 228 21.79 -11.28 -24.60
N ILE A 229 21.00 -11.21 -23.55
CA ILE A 229 21.06 -10.14 -22.55
C ILE A 229 21.63 -10.63 -21.23
N ARG A 230 22.17 -9.69 -20.44
CA ARG A 230 22.63 -9.87 -19.08
C ARG A 230 21.96 -8.84 -18.18
N LEU A 231 21.46 -9.29 -17.04
CA LEU A 231 21.01 -8.43 -15.95
C LEU A 231 22.23 -8.04 -15.11
N MET A 232 22.56 -6.75 -15.03
CA MET A 232 23.85 -6.30 -14.48
C MET A 232 23.98 -6.53 -12.98
N HIS A 233 22.87 -6.47 -12.22
CA HIS A 233 22.89 -6.68 -10.78
C HIS A 233 22.98 -8.17 -10.40
N THR A 234 22.16 -9.01 -11.04
CA THR A 234 22.10 -10.44 -10.73
C THR A 234 23.15 -11.25 -11.50
N GLY A 235 23.66 -10.73 -12.60
CA GLY A 235 24.56 -11.42 -13.51
C GLY A 235 23.90 -12.52 -14.34
N ALA A 236 22.59 -12.68 -14.25
CA ALA A 236 21.85 -13.70 -14.99
C ALA A 236 21.77 -13.37 -16.49
N GLU A 237 21.91 -14.38 -17.32
CA GLU A 237 21.88 -14.24 -18.80
C GLU A 237 20.67 -14.96 -19.37
N PHE A 238 20.05 -14.34 -20.36
CA PHE A 238 18.84 -14.86 -21.02
C PHE A 238 18.85 -14.54 -22.51
N ASP A 239 18.15 -15.35 -23.30
CA ASP A 239 17.87 -15.06 -24.71
C ASP A 239 16.49 -14.40 -24.82
N VAL A 240 16.42 -13.26 -25.50
CA VAL A 240 15.20 -12.49 -25.70
C VAL A 240 14.30 -13.23 -26.70
N VAL A 241 13.09 -13.59 -26.25
CA VAL A 241 12.10 -14.32 -27.04
C VAL A 241 11.15 -13.38 -27.79
N GLU A 242 10.70 -12.33 -27.11
CA GLU A 242 9.78 -11.35 -27.65
C GLU A 242 10.10 -9.96 -27.14
N VAL A 243 9.91 -8.95 -27.98
CA VAL A 243 10.05 -7.53 -27.68
C VAL A 243 8.85 -6.78 -28.24
N GLY A 244 8.28 -5.87 -27.46
CA GLY A 244 7.09 -5.14 -27.89
C GLY A 244 6.69 -3.99 -26.98
N VAL A 245 5.49 -3.47 -27.24
CA VAL A 245 4.86 -2.37 -26.50
C VAL A 245 3.56 -2.82 -25.86
N MET A 246 3.09 -2.08 -24.86
CA MET A 246 1.86 -2.35 -24.13
C MET A 246 0.71 -1.60 -24.79
N ASP A 247 -0.28 -2.32 -25.29
CA ASP A 247 -1.55 -1.76 -25.74
C ASP A 247 -2.61 -1.82 -24.61
N PRO A 248 -3.73 -1.08 -24.69
CA PRO A 248 -4.77 -1.10 -23.67
C PRO A 248 -5.32 -2.50 -23.35
N PHE A 249 -5.38 -3.39 -24.36
CA PHE A 249 -5.94 -4.74 -24.24
C PHE A 249 -4.89 -5.85 -24.16
N GLY A 250 -3.60 -5.52 -24.11
CA GLY A 250 -2.55 -6.54 -24.02
C GLY A 250 -1.18 -6.12 -24.53
N LEU A 251 -0.42 -7.09 -24.97
CA LEU A 251 0.96 -6.91 -25.44
C LEU A 251 0.98 -6.98 -26.98
N ARG A 252 1.68 -6.02 -27.61
CA ARG A 252 1.87 -5.99 -29.07
C ARG A 252 3.35 -6.12 -29.39
N SER A 253 3.72 -7.21 -30.08
CA SER A 253 5.08 -7.42 -30.52
C SER A 253 5.49 -6.41 -31.60
N THR A 254 6.68 -5.82 -31.42
CA THR A 254 7.31 -4.89 -32.40
C THR A 254 8.62 -5.42 -32.94
N GLY A 255 9.18 -6.48 -32.34
CA GLY A 255 10.43 -7.09 -32.71
C GLY A 255 11.67 -6.36 -32.22
N SER A 256 11.60 -5.06 -31.97
CA SER A 256 12.71 -4.25 -31.42
C SER A 256 12.21 -3.04 -30.66
N LEU A 257 13.03 -2.54 -29.71
CA LEU A 257 12.88 -1.26 -29.02
C LEU A 257 14.21 -0.53 -29.04
N SER A 258 14.19 0.76 -29.38
CA SER A 258 15.38 1.62 -29.44
C SER A 258 15.42 2.64 -28.31
N ALA A 259 16.55 3.31 -28.12
CA ALA A 259 16.71 4.39 -27.16
C ALA A 259 15.53 5.38 -27.19
N GLY A 260 14.99 5.66 -26.02
CA GLY A 260 13.81 6.49 -25.85
C GLY A 260 12.49 5.73 -25.71
N GLU A 261 12.39 4.48 -26.09
CA GLU A 261 11.13 3.74 -26.08
C GLU A 261 10.87 3.04 -24.74
N VAL A 262 9.58 2.99 -24.36
CA VAL A 262 9.05 2.20 -23.26
C VAL A 262 8.34 0.98 -23.84
N GLY A 263 8.60 -0.19 -23.29
CA GLY A 263 8.01 -1.42 -23.75
C GLY A 263 8.27 -2.61 -22.85
N TYR A 264 8.20 -3.81 -23.40
CA TYR A 264 8.46 -5.03 -22.66
C TYR A 264 9.36 -6.00 -23.46
N PHE A 265 9.94 -6.94 -22.74
CA PHE A 265 10.49 -8.15 -23.34
C PHE A 265 10.12 -9.39 -22.53
N THR A 266 10.18 -10.55 -23.18
CA THR A 266 10.13 -11.87 -22.54
C THR A 266 11.41 -12.64 -22.88
N ALA A 267 11.93 -13.42 -21.96
CA ALA A 267 13.22 -14.10 -22.12
C ALA A 267 13.28 -15.46 -21.41
N SER A 268 12.21 -16.25 -21.46
CA SER A 268 12.14 -17.58 -20.81
C SER A 268 12.58 -17.59 -19.35
N ILE A 269 12.43 -16.49 -18.66
CA ILE A 269 12.76 -16.31 -17.25
C ILE A 269 11.73 -17.09 -16.42
N LYS A 270 12.19 -18.03 -15.61
CA LYS A 270 11.33 -18.91 -14.81
C LYS A 270 11.09 -18.37 -13.40
N ASN A 271 12.02 -17.60 -12.90
CA ASN A 271 11.95 -17.03 -11.56
C ASN A 271 11.98 -15.51 -11.63
N VAL A 272 10.90 -14.86 -11.14
CA VAL A 272 10.83 -13.39 -11.09
C VAL A 272 11.91 -12.80 -10.19
N ALA A 273 12.37 -13.53 -9.17
CA ALA A 273 13.47 -13.08 -8.33
C ALA A 273 14.77 -12.80 -9.12
N ASP A 274 14.90 -13.36 -10.33
CA ASP A 274 16.02 -13.06 -11.23
C ASP A 274 15.87 -11.68 -11.91
N THR A 275 14.64 -11.15 -12.03
CA THR A 275 14.35 -9.83 -12.63
C THR A 275 14.05 -8.80 -11.53
N ARG A 276 15.10 -8.24 -10.99
CA ARG A 276 14.95 -7.21 -9.95
C ARG A 276 14.52 -5.88 -10.59
N VAL A 277 13.45 -5.29 -10.08
CA VAL A 277 13.06 -3.92 -10.46
C VAL A 277 14.17 -2.93 -10.10
N GLY A 278 14.53 -2.06 -11.03
CA GLY A 278 15.68 -1.15 -10.92
C GLY A 278 17.00 -1.74 -11.41
N ASP A 279 17.00 -2.99 -11.91
CA ASP A 279 18.20 -3.56 -12.56
C ASP A 279 18.36 -3.01 -13.98
N THR A 280 19.58 -3.08 -14.48
CA THR A 280 19.95 -2.68 -15.84
C THR A 280 20.12 -3.91 -16.72
N VAL A 281 19.48 -3.88 -17.88
CA VAL A 281 19.65 -4.89 -18.93
C VAL A 281 20.68 -4.39 -19.94
N THR A 282 21.68 -5.24 -20.23
CA THR A 282 22.68 -4.99 -21.27
C THR A 282 22.85 -6.21 -22.17
N LYS A 283 23.51 -6.07 -23.33
CA LYS A 283 23.86 -7.20 -24.18
C LYS A 283 25.12 -7.93 -23.66
N VAL A 284 25.17 -9.24 -23.86
CA VAL A 284 26.34 -10.04 -23.45
C VAL A 284 27.54 -9.77 -24.35
N ASP A 285 27.28 -9.61 -25.64
CA ASP A 285 28.33 -9.42 -26.65
C ASP A 285 28.95 -8.02 -26.64
N GLU A 286 28.14 -7.00 -26.25
CA GLU A 286 28.55 -5.60 -26.16
C GLU A 286 27.99 -4.97 -24.89
N PRO A 287 28.55 -5.32 -23.72
CA PRO A 287 28.02 -4.87 -22.46
C PRO A 287 28.28 -3.39 -22.19
N ALA A 288 27.34 -2.71 -21.55
CA ALA A 288 27.58 -1.37 -21.02
C ALA A 288 28.56 -1.43 -19.84
N ASP A 289 29.33 -0.36 -19.67
CA ASP A 289 30.38 -0.28 -18.64
C ASP A 289 29.81 -0.13 -17.21
N GLU A 290 28.71 0.65 -17.04
CA GLU A 290 28.12 0.96 -15.75
C GLU A 290 26.60 0.71 -15.77
N PRO A 291 26.01 0.25 -14.64
CA PRO A 291 24.57 0.13 -14.55
C PRO A 291 23.92 1.51 -14.40
N LEU A 292 22.66 1.62 -14.83
CA LEU A 292 21.82 2.78 -14.55
C LEU A 292 21.59 2.92 -13.03
N PRO A 293 21.33 4.14 -12.53
CA PRO A 293 20.91 4.32 -11.14
C PRO A 293 19.70 3.44 -10.82
N GLY A 294 19.89 2.50 -9.91
CA GLY A 294 18.82 1.59 -9.49
C GLY A 294 17.91 2.22 -8.43
N PHE A 295 16.80 1.56 -8.15
CA PHE A 295 15.88 2.00 -7.09
C PHE A 295 16.37 1.61 -5.70
N LYS A 296 16.07 2.45 -4.71
CA LYS A 296 16.29 2.10 -3.30
C LYS A 296 15.46 0.86 -2.97
N LYS A 297 16.04 -0.07 -2.20
CA LYS A 297 15.29 -1.24 -1.72
C LYS A 297 14.16 -0.77 -0.79
N VAL A 298 12.95 -1.16 -1.12
CA VAL A 298 11.79 -0.88 -0.26
C VAL A 298 11.88 -1.68 1.01
N GLN A 299 11.58 -1.05 2.12
CA GLN A 299 11.44 -1.71 3.40
C GLN A 299 9.96 -1.75 3.77
N SER A 300 9.48 -2.94 4.15
CA SER A 300 8.14 -3.06 4.70
C SER A 300 8.04 -2.24 6.00
N MET A 301 6.96 -1.51 6.16
CA MET A 301 6.70 -0.68 7.34
C MET A 301 5.72 -1.33 8.31
N VAL A 302 4.81 -2.16 7.80
CA VAL A 302 3.77 -2.86 8.54
C VAL A 302 3.95 -4.36 8.40
N TYR A 303 3.78 -5.09 9.49
CA TYR A 303 3.92 -6.54 9.54
C TYR A 303 2.71 -7.18 10.17
N ALA A 304 2.18 -8.25 9.56
CA ALA A 304 1.12 -9.06 10.13
C ALA A 304 1.38 -10.56 9.89
N GLY A 305 0.87 -11.41 10.76
CA GLY A 305 0.84 -12.85 10.54
C GLY A 305 -0.39 -13.24 9.73
N ILE A 306 -0.23 -14.02 8.66
CA ILE A 306 -1.31 -14.58 7.86
C ILE A 306 -1.33 -16.10 8.09
N TYR A 307 -2.45 -16.62 8.56
CA TYR A 307 -2.63 -18.03 8.89
C TYR A 307 -3.83 -18.60 8.14
N PRO A 308 -3.73 -19.77 7.49
CA PRO A 308 -4.91 -20.44 6.95
C PRO A 308 -5.85 -20.84 8.08
N ALA A 309 -7.15 -20.57 7.95
CA ALA A 309 -8.16 -20.97 8.93
C ALA A 309 -8.22 -22.51 9.06
N ASP A 310 -7.96 -23.25 7.96
CA ASP A 310 -7.69 -24.68 7.96
C ASP A 310 -6.19 -24.93 7.76
N GLY A 311 -5.51 -25.42 8.78
CA GLY A 311 -4.07 -25.73 8.75
C GLY A 311 -3.65 -26.73 7.66
N ALA A 312 -4.58 -27.53 7.12
CA ALA A 312 -4.32 -28.41 5.98
C ALA A 312 -3.99 -27.63 4.69
N ARG A 313 -4.42 -26.38 4.59
CA ARG A 313 -4.20 -25.50 3.42
C ARG A 313 -2.91 -24.68 3.48
N TYR A 314 -1.99 -24.97 4.40
CA TYR A 314 -0.72 -24.27 4.53
C TYR A 314 0.09 -24.18 3.24
N ASN A 315 0.22 -25.30 2.50
CA ASN A 315 0.96 -25.30 1.24
C ASN A 315 0.26 -24.50 0.14
N GLU A 316 -1.07 -24.55 0.09
CA GLU A 316 -1.85 -23.72 -0.88
C GLU A 316 -1.67 -22.22 -0.58
N THR A 317 -1.66 -21.86 0.71
CA THR A 317 -1.40 -20.49 1.14
C THR A 317 0.01 -20.04 0.76
N LYS A 318 1.01 -20.91 0.97
CA LYS A 318 2.39 -20.64 0.54
C LYS A 318 2.50 -20.38 -0.95
N ASP A 319 1.92 -21.26 -1.77
CA ASP A 319 1.95 -21.13 -3.23
C ASP A 319 1.23 -19.83 -3.70
N ALA A 320 0.17 -19.43 -3.01
CA ALA A 320 -0.54 -18.18 -3.30
C ALA A 320 0.32 -16.94 -2.95
N LEU A 321 0.95 -16.94 -1.77
CA LEU A 321 1.87 -15.87 -1.34
C LEU A 321 3.07 -15.75 -2.30
N GLU A 322 3.66 -16.86 -2.73
CA GLU A 322 4.73 -16.89 -3.73
C GLU A 322 4.26 -16.24 -5.04
N LYS A 323 3.07 -16.58 -5.54
CA LYS A 323 2.52 -15.98 -6.75
C LYS A 323 2.23 -14.48 -6.61
N LEU A 324 1.74 -14.03 -5.45
CA LEU A 324 1.55 -12.60 -5.21
C LEU A 324 2.89 -11.86 -5.16
N GLN A 325 3.89 -12.41 -4.48
CA GLN A 325 5.23 -11.82 -4.41
C GLN A 325 5.89 -11.69 -5.79
N LEU A 326 5.59 -12.58 -6.73
CA LEU A 326 6.06 -12.46 -8.11
C LEU A 326 5.56 -11.19 -8.81
N ASN A 327 4.39 -10.71 -8.44
CA ASN A 327 3.74 -9.54 -9.04
C ASN A 327 3.81 -8.29 -8.16
N ASP A 328 4.39 -8.40 -6.96
CA ASP A 328 4.50 -7.31 -6.00
C ASP A 328 5.88 -7.36 -5.29
N ALA A 329 6.79 -6.56 -5.79
CA ALA A 329 8.16 -6.52 -5.28
C ALA A 329 8.30 -5.91 -3.87
N ALA A 330 7.25 -5.24 -3.39
CA ALA A 330 7.20 -4.64 -2.06
C ALA A 330 6.70 -5.62 -0.98
N PHE A 331 6.00 -6.68 -1.41
CA PHE A 331 5.47 -7.72 -0.53
C PHE A 331 6.57 -8.71 -0.14
N THR A 332 6.71 -8.97 1.16
CA THR A 332 7.65 -9.95 1.70
C THR A 332 6.94 -10.91 2.64
N PHE A 333 7.36 -12.16 2.67
CA PHE A 333 6.84 -13.12 3.64
C PHE A 333 7.89 -14.15 4.05
N GLU A 334 7.74 -14.67 5.26
CA GLU A 334 8.55 -15.76 5.82
C GLU A 334 7.68 -16.71 6.64
N PRO A 335 8.05 -18.00 6.76
CA PRO A 335 7.31 -18.95 7.58
C PRO A 335 7.29 -18.51 9.05
N GLU A 336 6.11 -18.60 9.67
CA GLU A 336 5.91 -18.32 11.08
C GLU A 336 5.07 -19.43 11.75
N THR A 337 5.20 -19.57 13.06
CA THR A 337 4.40 -20.51 13.84
C THR A 337 3.81 -19.82 15.05
N SER A 338 2.49 -19.92 15.22
CA SER A 338 1.76 -19.49 16.40
C SER A 338 1.29 -20.68 17.21
N ILE A 339 1.37 -20.57 18.53
CA ILE A 339 0.83 -21.62 19.44
C ILE A 339 -0.69 -21.71 19.29
N ALA A 340 -1.35 -20.58 19.07
CA ALA A 340 -2.81 -20.51 18.94
C ALA A 340 -3.33 -20.89 17.56
N LEU A 341 -2.62 -20.48 16.48
CA LEU A 341 -3.09 -20.58 15.08
C LEU A 341 -2.36 -21.65 14.26
N GLY A 342 -1.26 -22.21 14.77
CA GLY A 342 -0.46 -23.21 14.06
C GLY A 342 0.54 -22.59 13.08
N PHE A 343 0.73 -23.23 11.93
CA PHE A 343 1.67 -22.78 10.91
C PHE A 343 1.04 -21.71 10.01
N GLY A 344 1.78 -20.65 9.76
CA GLY A 344 1.40 -19.51 8.93
C GLY A 344 2.62 -18.78 8.39
N PHE A 345 2.43 -17.50 8.07
CA PHE A 345 3.46 -16.68 7.47
C PHE A 345 3.46 -15.28 8.09
N ARG A 346 4.66 -14.79 8.41
CA ARG A 346 4.88 -13.38 8.76
C ARG A 346 5.06 -12.60 7.48
N CYS A 347 4.14 -11.67 7.21
CA CYS A 347 4.10 -10.87 6.00
C CYS A 347 4.46 -9.42 6.29
N GLY A 348 5.22 -8.81 5.37
CA GLY A 348 5.60 -7.40 5.42
C GLY A 348 4.95 -6.62 4.29
N PHE A 349 4.41 -5.45 4.62
CA PHE A 349 3.61 -4.58 3.76
C PHE A 349 4.13 -3.14 3.79
N LEU A 350 3.80 -2.35 2.77
CA LEU A 350 4.13 -0.92 2.72
C LEU A 350 3.31 -0.10 3.73
N GLY A 351 2.03 -0.45 3.88
CA GLY A 351 1.09 0.20 4.77
C GLY A 351 -0.14 -0.66 5.00
N LEU A 352 -1.16 -0.10 5.65
CA LEU A 352 -2.38 -0.83 5.99
C LEU A 352 -3.22 -1.15 4.74
N LEU A 353 -3.38 -0.19 3.84
CA LEU A 353 -4.13 -0.40 2.60
C LEU A 353 -3.49 -1.51 1.74
N HIS A 354 -2.16 -1.54 1.67
CA HIS A 354 -1.43 -2.61 0.98
C HIS A 354 -1.71 -3.98 1.62
N MET A 355 -1.73 -4.06 2.97
CA MET A 355 -2.08 -5.29 3.70
C MET A 355 -3.49 -5.77 3.36
N GLU A 356 -4.49 -4.89 3.41
CA GLU A 356 -5.88 -5.21 3.09
C GLU A 356 -6.05 -5.72 1.65
N ILE A 357 -5.36 -5.10 0.69
CA ILE A 357 -5.39 -5.51 -0.71
C ILE A 357 -4.81 -6.92 -0.89
N ILE A 358 -3.66 -7.21 -0.27
CA ILE A 358 -3.06 -8.54 -0.32
C ILE A 358 -3.98 -9.59 0.31
N GLU A 359 -4.61 -9.28 1.44
CA GLU A 359 -5.58 -10.16 2.11
C GLU A 359 -6.78 -10.46 1.22
N GLU A 360 -7.44 -9.42 0.67
CA GLU A 360 -8.57 -9.60 -0.24
C GLU A 360 -8.19 -10.36 -1.52
N ARG A 361 -6.99 -10.15 -2.06
CA ARG A 361 -6.51 -10.90 -3.22
C ARG A 361 -6.30 -12.39 -2.89
N LEU A 362 -5.75 -12.72 -1.72
CA LEU A 362 -5.61 -14.10 -1.25
C LEU A 362 -6.97 -14.79 -1.11
N GLU A 363 -7.96 -14.08 -0.57
CA GLU A 363 -9.32 -14.59 -0.43
C GLU A 363 -10.03 -14.77 -1.78
N ARG A 364 -9.99 -13.76 -2.67
CA ARG A 364 -10.78 -13.75 -3.91
C ARG A 364 -10.10 -14.52 -5.05
N GLU A 365 -8.80 -14.30 -5.29
CA GLU A 365 -8.08 -14.93 -6.40
C GLU A 365 -7.74 -16.41 -6.13
N PHE A 366 -7.45 -16.75 -4.85
CA PHE A 366 -7.02 -18.09 -4.45
C PHE A 366 -8.04 -18.84 -3.59
N ASN A 367 -9.19 -18.22 -3.28
CA ASN A 367 -10.27 -18.80 -2.47
C ASN A 367 -9.76 -19.36 -1.13
N LEU A 368 -8.89 -18.58 -0.45
CA LEU A 368 -8.32 -18.92 0.84
C LEU A 368 -9.14 -18.27 1.96
N ASP A 369 -9.41 -19.02 3.01
CA ASP A 369 -9.98 -18.51 4.26
C ASP A 369 -8.83 -18.30 5.25
N LEU A 370 -8.59 -17.04 5.62
CA LEU A 370 -7.39 -16.60 6.33
C LEU A 370 -7.72 -15.95 7.66
N ILE A 371 -6.79 -16.06 8.60
CA ILE A 371 -6.79 -15.32 9.86
C ILE A 371 -5.57 -14.41 9.84
N THR A 372 -5.82 -13.10 9.83
CA THR A 372 -4.77 -12.08 9.89
C THR A 372 -4.62 -11.57 11.32
N THR A 373 -3.39 -11.52 11.82
CA THR A 373 -3.10 -10.95 13.14
C THR A 373 -3.06 -9.44 13.08
N ALA A 374 -3.10 -8.80 14.23
CA ALA A 374 -2.96 -7.34 14.31
C ALA A 374 -1.67 -6.86 13.65
N PRO A 375 -1.74 -5.80 12.81
CA PRO A 375 -0.55 -5.21 12.23
C PRO A 375 0.38 -4.67 13.32
N SER A 376 1.66 -4.78 13.08
CA SER A 376 2.70 -4.24 13.96
C SER A 376 3.80 -3.58 13.13
N VAL A 377 4.64 -2.81 13.79
CA VAL A 377 5.80 -2.14 13.18
C VAL A 377 7.09 -2.80 13.67
N ILE A 378 8.23 -2.47 13.04
CA ILE A 378 9.53 -2.90 13.55
C ILE A 378 9.90 -2.02 14.74
N TYR A 379 10.24 -2.65 15.85
CA TYR A 379 10.83 -1.99 17.03
C TYR A 379 12.32 -2.31 17.12
N GLU A 380 13.11 -1.36 17.54
CA GLU A 380 14.53 -1.54 17.85
C GLU A 380 14.72 -1.69 19.36
N ILE A 381 15.24 -2.83 19.78
CA ILE A 381 15.48 -3.13 21.20
C ILE A 381 16.98 -3.27 21.42
N THR A 382 17.54 -2.43 22.26
CA THR A 382 18.90 -2.59 22.76
C THR A 382 18.85 -3.39 24.03
N LYS A 383 19.47 -4.56 24.02
CA LYS A 383 19.60 -5.40 25.21
C LYS A 383 20.74 -4.88 26.12
N ARG A 384 20.71 -5.23 27.39
CA ARG A 384 21.74 -4.85 28.36
C ARG A 384 23.15 -5.38 28.05
N ASN A 385 23.25 -6.38 27.19
CA ASN A 385 24.54 -6.86 26.67
C ASN A 385 25.09 -6.02 25.50
N GLY A 386 24.39 -4.95 25.12
CA GLY A 386 24.74 -4.06 23.99
C GLY A 386 24.27 -4.54 22.62
N GLU A 387 23.57 -5.68 22.54
CA GLU A 387 23.02 -6.21 21.30
C GLU A 387 21.80 -5.42 20.85
N LEU A 388 21.80 -4.91 19.62
CA LEU A 388 20.63 -4.30 18.97
C LEU A 388 19.88 -5.35 18.18
N ILE A 389 18.63 -5.60 18.54
CA ILE A 389 17.72 -6.49 17.79
C ILE A 389 16.54 -5.71 17.22
N ARG A 390 16.06 -6.14 16.06
CA ARG A 390 14.84 -5.62 15.43
C ARG A 390 13.72 -6.65 15.60
N ILE A 391 12.58 -6.18 16.06
CA ILE A 391 11.43 -7.03 16.39
C ILE A 391 10.21 -6.49 15.64
N ASP A 392 9.64 -7.32 14.79
CA ASP A 392 8.39 -7.10 14.07
C ASP A 392 7.23 -7.90 14.68
N ASN A 393 7.54 -9.02 15.37
CA ASN A 393 6.57 -9.88 16.04
C ASN A 393 6.58 -9.64 17.56
N PRO A 394 5.44 -9.27 18.18
CA PRO A 394 5.35 -9.08 19.63
C PRO A 394 5.75 -10.29 20.46
N THR A 395 5.64 -11.53 19.92
CA THR A 395 6.02 -12.73 20.65
C THR A 395 7.51 -12.79 20.93
N ASN A 396 8.34 -12.17 20.09
CA ASN A 396 9.80 -12.11 20.22
C ASN A 396 10.30 -11.00 21.15
N TYR A 397 9.38 -10.25 21.79
CA TYR A 397 9.75 -9.17 22.70
C TYR A 397 10.48 -9.71 23.93
N PRO A 398 11.73 -9.26 24.21
CA PRO A 398 12.52 -9.77 25.34
C PRO A 398 11.89 -9.50 26.71
N SER A 399 12.34 -10.22 27.71
CA SER A 399 11.96 -9.96 29.10
C SER A 399 12.38 -8.55 29.51
N PRO A 400 11.61 -7.82 30.35
CA PRO A 400 11.96 -6.49 30.81
C PRO A 400 13.36 -6.37 31.44
N ASP A 401 13.85 -7.46 32.04
CA ASP A 401 15.17 -7.51 32.66
C ASP A 401 16.32 -7.53 31.65
N GLU A 402 16.07 -7.94 30.41
CA GLU A 402 17.06 -7.97 29.34
C GLU A 402 17.14 -6.68 28.56
N ILE A 403 16.11 -5.84 28.63
CA ILE A 403 16.00 -4.60 27.87
C ILE A 403 16.74 -3.47 28.56
N GLU A 404 17.61 -2.78 27.81
CA GLU A 404 18.19 -1.51 28.19
C GLU A 404 17.36 -0.35 27.65
N THR A 405 17.11 -0.34 26.34
CA THR A 405 16.23 0.64 25.68
C THR A 405 15.36 -0.02 24.62
N ALA A 406 14.15 0.49 24.49
CA ALA A 406 13.24 0.11 23.41
C ALA A 406 12.90 1.37 22.60
N ALA A 407 12.98 1.30 21.27
CA ALA A 407 12.71 2.40 20.37
C ALA A 407 11.63 2.03 19.36
N GLU A 408 10.76 2.99 19.08
CA GLU A 408 9.66 2.88 18.11
C GLU A 408 9.95 3.70 16.84
N PRO A 409 9.48 3.27 15.66
CA PRO A 409 9.64 4.03 14.43
C PRO A 409 8.81 5.32 14.48
N ILE A 410 9.42 6.42 14.04
CA ILE A 410 8.83 7.76 14.00
C ILE A 410 8.73 8.21 12.56
N VAL A 411 7.60 8.80 12.20
CA VAL A 411 7.38 9.41 10.90
C VAL A 411 7.28 10.92 11.02
N ALA A 412 7.73 11.62 9.99
CA ALA A 412 7.35 13.00 9.71
C ALA A 412 6.02 12.94 8.97
N ALA A 413 4.99 13.53 9.54
CA ALA A 413 3.66 13.57 8.98
C ALA A 413 3.30 15.01 8.59
N SER A 414 2.78 15.19 7.38
CA SER A 414 2.22 16.44 6.85
C SER A 414 0.72 16.28 6.68
N VAL A 415 -0.05 17.16 7.32
CA VAL A 415 -1.51 17.17 7.25
C VAL A 415 -1.98 18.48 6.66
N ILE A 416 -2.61 18.43 5.48
CA ILE A 416 -3.24 19.61 4.86
C ILE A 416 -4.74 19.59 5.17
N THR A 417 -5.25 20.74 5.62
CA THR A 417 -6.66 20.87 6.03
C THR A 417 -7.13 22.33 5.96
N PRO A 418 -8.45 22.59 5.80
CA PRO A 418 -9.04 23.89 6.05
C PRO A 418 -8.77 24.38 7.48
N THR A 419 -8.58 25.71 7.64
CA THR A 419 -8.22 26.34 8.91
C THR A 419 -9.23 26.06 10.03
N GLU A 420 -10.50 25.83 9.70
CA GLU A 420 -11.57 25.55 10.68
C GLU A 420 -11.36 24.21 11.40
N TYR A 421 -10.63 23.25 10.82
CA TYR A 421 -10.40 21.92 11.42
C TYR A 421 -9.06 21.78 12.15
N VAL A 422 -8.21 22.80 12.15
CA VAL A 422 -6.87 22.77 12.78
C VAL A 422 -6.93 22.29 14.22
N GLY A 423 -7.86 22.83 15.03
CA GLY A 423 -8.01 22.42 16.44
C GLY A 423 -8.28 20.93 16.59
N GLY A 424 -9.22 20.37 15.78
CA GLY A 424 -9.56 18.96 15.84
C GLY A 424 -8.42 18.03 15.40
N ILE A 425 -7.56 18.49 14.48
CA ILE A 425 -6.37 17.73 14.05
C ILE A 425 -5.26 17.81 15.09
N MET A 426 -5.05 18.99 15.70
CA MET A 426 -4.07 19.13 16.78
C MET A 426 -4.41 18.22 17.96
N ASP A 427 -5.69 18.14 18.33
CA ASP A 427 -6.17 17.22 19.37
C ASP A 427 -5.93 15.75 18.96
N LEU A 428 -6.27 15.37 17.70
CA LEU A 428 -6.02 14.02 17.19
C LEU A 428 -4.54 13.65 17.27
N CYS A 429 -3.66 14.51 16.78
CA CYS A 429 -2.21 14.26 16.79
C CYS A 429 -1.66 14.19 18.22
N GLN A 430 -2.17 15.01 19.13
CA GLN A 430 -1.77 14.98 20.54
C GLN A 430 -2.21 13.67 21.21
N ASP A 431 -3.44 13.20 20.97
CA ASP A 431 -3.95 11.93 21.47
C ASP A 431 -3.09 10.76 20.98
N ARG A 432 -2.52 10.87 19.78
CA ARG A 432 -1.61 9.91 19.14
C ARG A 432 -0.13 10.16 19.45
N ARG A 433 0.20 10.87 20.51
CA ARG A 433 1.57 11.15 20.98
C ARG A 433 2.42 11.94 19.97
N GLY A 434 1.77 12.69 19.09
CA GLY A 434 2.42 13.52 18.10
C GLY A 434 3.16 14.69 18.72
N VAL A 435 4.31 15.00 18.15
CA VAL A 435 5.08 16.19 18.47
C VAL A 435 4.89 17.20 17.36
N PHE A 436 4.23 18.30 17.67
CA PHE A 436 4.05 19.42 16.75
C PHE A 436 5.41 20.03 16.36
N ILE A 437 5.62 20.28 15.08
CA ILE A 437 6.84 20.91 14.55
C ILE A 437 6.56 22.34 14.15
N ASP A 438 5.73 22.52 13.14
CA ASP A 438 5.32 23.83 12.64
C ASP A 438 3.98 23.75 11.91
N MET A 439 3.48 24.90 11.51
CA MET A 439 2.27 25.07 10.72
C MET A 439 2.53 26.15 9.68
N LYS A 440 2.24 25.84 8.42
CA LYS A 440 2.36 26.75 7.29
C LYS A 440 1.01 27.01 6.69
N TYR A 441 0.71 28.28 6.42
CA TYR A 441 -0.48 28.65 5.65
C TYR A 441 -0.18 28.46 4.16
N ILE A 442 -0.95 27.60 3.50
CA ILE A 442 -0.92 27.44 2.05
C ILE A 442 -1.61 28.64 1.43
N ASP A 443 -2.78 28.99 1.95
CA ASP A 443 -3.57 30.17 1.58
C ASP A 443 -4.36 30.69 2.80
N THR A 444 -5.35 31.56 2.58
CA THR A 444 -6.19 32.13 3.65
C THR A 444 -7.13 31.13 4.30
N GLU A 445 -7.41 30.00 3.64
CA GLU A 445 -8.41 29.02 4.05
C GLU A 445 -7.79 27.69 4.46
N ARG A 446 -6.55 27.35 4.01
CA ARG A 446 -5.90 26.06 4.24
C ARG A 446 -4.53 26.20 4.86
N VAL A 447 -4.21 25.20 5.67
CA VAL A 447 -2.93 25.10 6.38
C VAL A 447 -2.34 23.71 6.22
N GLU A 448 -1.03 23.65 6.27
CA GLU A 448 -0.24 22.45 6.37
C GLU A 448 0.34 22.35 7.79
N LEU A 449 0.07 21.25 8.48
CA LEU A 449 0.51 20.95 9.84
C LEU A 449 1.59 19.87 9.79
N HIS A 450 2.76 20.14 10.34
CA HIS A 450 3.85 19.18 10.42
C HIS A 450 3.98 18.60 11.83
N TYR A 451 4.00 17.27 11.89
CA TYR A 451 4.13 16.50 13.13
C TYR A 451 5.19 15.40 13.02
N LYS A 452 5.78 15.04 14.16
CA LYS A 452 6.47 13.76 14.34
C LYS A 452 5.55 12.83 15.11
N LEU A 453 5.13 11.73 14.48
CA LEU A 453 4.20 10.76 15.04
C LEU A 453 4.86 9.38 15.12
N PRO A 454 4.56 8.57 16.15
CA PRO A 454 4.91 7.16 16.14
C PRO A 454 4.13 6.43 15.05
N LEU A 455 4.81 5.65 14.20
CA LEU A 455 4.17 4.94 13.09
C LEU A 455 3.03 4.02 13.59
N ASN A 456 3.23 3.35 14.73
CA ASN A 456 2.23 2.47 15.32
C ASN A 456 0.91 3.17 15.71
N GLU A 457 0.92 4.49 15.90
CA GLU A 457 -0.29 5.27 16.20
C GLU A 457 -1.04 5.74 14.94
N ILE A 458 -0.42 5.56 13.75
CA ILE A 458 -1.00 5.94 12.45
C ILE A 458 -1.64 4.74 11.77
N ILE A 459 -1.03 3.55 11.89
CA ILE A 459 -1.40 2.37 11.10
C ILE A 459 -2.78 1.77 11.42
N TYR A 460 -3.49 2.19 12.46
CA TYR A 460 -4.79 1.61 12.76
C TYR A 460 -5.94 2.46 12.17
N ASP A 461 -6.33 3.52 12.83
CA ASP A 461 -7.56 4.27 12.57
C ASP A 461 -7.31 5.78 12.39
N PHE A 462 -6.04 6.20 12.31
CA PHE A 462 -5.69 7.61 12.23
C PHE A 462 -6.27 8.29 10.98
N PHE A 463 -6.20 7.62 9.83
CA PHE A 463 -6.70 8.17 8.57
C PHE A 463 -8.22 8.36 8.61
N ASP A 464 -8.96 7.38 9.12
CA ASP A 464 -10.42 7.46 9.26
C ASP A 464 -10.82 8.54 10.28
N ALA A 465 -10.10 8.62 11.40
CA ALA A 465 -10.30 9.67 12.39
C ALA A 465 -10.00 11.07 11.81
N LEU A 466 -8.97 11.20 10.98
CA LEU A 466 -8.64 12.44 10.27
C LEU A 466 -9.77 12.84 9.32
N LYS A 467 -10.19 11.94 8.44
CA LYS A 467 -11.29 12.18 7.49
C LYS A 467 -12.59 12.52 8.20
N SER A 468 -12.93 11.80 9.26
CA SER A 468 -14.14 12.07 10.06
C SER A 468 -14.11 13.46 10.71
N ARG A 469 -13.00 13.85 11.34
CA ARG A 469 -12.86 15.16 12.03
C ARG A 469 -12.81 16.34 11.05
N THR A 470 -12.44 16.11 9.81
CA THR A 470 -12.31 17.12 8.76
C THR A 470 -13.41 17.06 7.71
N ARG A 471 -14.46 16.26 7.91
CA ARG A 471 -15.53 16.03 6.92
C ARG A 471 -15.03 15.61 5.55
N GLY A 472 -13.93 14.85 5.52
CA GLY A 472 -13.29 14.37 4.29
C GLY A 472 -12.23 15.30 3.70
N TYR A 473 -12.08 16.54 4.19
CA TYR A 473 -11.13 17.51 3.61
C TYR A 473 -9.67 17.34 4.05
N GLY A 474 -9.41 16.66 5.18
CA GLY A 474 -8.04 16.44 5.64
C GLY A 474 -7.30 15.43 4.79
N SER A 475 -6.10 15.76 4.33
CA SER A 475 -5.18 14.84 3.66
C SER A 475 -3.92 14.63 4.50
N LEU A 476 -3.34 13.44 4.39
CA LEU A 476 -2.16 13.02 5.15
C LEU A 476 -1.11 12.45 4.19
N ASP A 477 0.12 12.87 4.37
CA ASP A 477 1.31 12.21 3.86
C ASP A 477 2.30 11.98 5.01
N TYR A 478 3.13 10.92 4.92
CA TYR A 478 4.12 10.64 5.96
C TYR A 478 5.35 9.91 5.43
N GLU A 479 6.49 10.16 6.05
CA GLU A 479 7.77 9.53 5.75
C GLU A 479 8.46 9.05 7.02
N LEU A 480 9.08 7.86 6.98
CA LEU A 480 9.85 7.32 8.10
C LEU A 480 11.15 8.10 8.29
N ILE A 481 11.33 8.72 9.46
CA ILE A 481 12.51 9.53 9.78
C ILE A 481 13.48 8.87 10.77
N GLY A 482 13.19 7.65 11.24
CA GLY A 482 14.05 6.90 12.15
C GLY A 482 13.33 6.39 13.39
N TYR A 483 14.09 6.13 14.46
CA TYR A 483 13.59 5.53 15.69
C TYR A 483 13.78 6.45 16.89
N ARG A 484 12.85 6.40 17.83
CA ARG A 484 12.90 7.16 19.09
C ARG A 484 12.72 6.22 20.28
N PRO A 485 13.60 6.29 21.31
CA PRO A 485 13.40 5.57 22.56
C PRO A 485 12.06 5.90 23.20
N SER A 486 11.31 4.88 23.61
CA SER A 486 9.98 4.99 24.21
C SER A 486 9.78 3.93 25.28
N LYS A 487 8.88 4.19 26.24
CA LYS A 487 8.50 3.22 27.28
C LYS A 487 7.53 2.20 26.70
N LEU A 488 8.04 1.21 26.02
CA LEU A 488 7.25 0.15 25.39
C LEU A 488 7.06 -1.04 26.33
N VAL A 489 5.89 -1.65 26.27
CA VAL A 489 5.54 -2.85 27.03
C VAL A 489 4.84 -3.86 26.13
N LYS A 490 5.09 -5.14 26.38
CA LYS A 490 4.34 -6.22 25.75
C LYS A 490 3.04 -6.45 26.52
N LEU A 491 1.93 -6.40 25.83
CA LEU A 491 0.60 -6.75 26.33
C LEU A 491 0.22 -8.14 25.80
N ASP A 492 0.07 -9.10 26.68
CA ASP A 492 -0.39 -10.46 26.36
C ASP A 492 -1.88 -10.61 26.68
N ILE A 493 -2.64 -11.19 25.77
CA ILE A 493 -4.05 -11.55 25.98
C ILE A 493 -4.13 -13.02 26.36
N LEU A 494 -4.84 -13.31 27.44
CA LEU A 494 -5.05 -14.66 27.94
C LEU A 494 -6.55 -15.02 27.85
N LEU A 495 -6.83 -16.17 27.28
CA LEU A 495 -8.14 -16.79 27.26
C LEU A 495 -8.13 -18.06 28.10
N ASN A 496 -9.00 -18.12 29.09
CA ASN A 496 -9.05 -19.23 30.05
C ASN A 496 -7.74 -19.49 30.84
N GLY A 497 -6.81 -18.52 30.84
CA GLY A 497 -5.51 -18.60 31.50
C GLY A 497 -4.35 -18.90 30.55
N ASP A 498 -4.62 -19.26 29.30
CA ASP A 498 -3.63 -19.53 28.28
C ASP A 498 -3.37 -18.28 27.45
N VAL A 499 -2.10 -17.97 27.16
CA VAL A 499 -1.72 -16.84 26.31
C VAL A 499 -2.07 -17.14 24.85
N VAL A 500 -2.75 -16.20 24.21
CA VAL A 500 -3.01 -16.22 22.77
C VAL A 500 -1.97 -15.31 22.11
N ASP A 501 -0.90 -15.90 21.62
CA ASP A 501 0.26 -15.20 21.06
C ASP A 501 -0.11 -14.31 19.86
N ALA A 502 -1.06 -14.75 19.03
CA ALA A 502 -1.60 -13.97 17.91
C ALA A 502 -2.34 -12.66 18.32
N LEU A 503 -2.69 -12.52 19.62
CA LEU A 503 -3.29 -11.33 20.21
C LEU A 503 -2.32 -10.61 21.16
N SER A 504 -1.02 -10.77 21.00
CA SER A 504 -0.01 -10.01 21.74
C SER A 504 0.30 -8.70 21.01
N PHE A 505 0.52 -7.61 21.77
CA PHE A 505 0.79 -6.27 21.25
C PHE A 505 2.01 -5.67 21.93
N ILE A 506 2.72 -4.79 21.21
CA ILE A 506 3.71 -3.89 21.80
C ILE A 506 3.06 -2.50 21.84
N LEU A 507 2.95 -1.93 23.03
CA LEU A 507 2.23 -0.67 23.27
C LEU A 507 3.08 0.28 24.11
N PHE A 508 2.78 1.58 24.00
CA PHE A 508 3.28 2.56 24.94
C PHE A 508 2.68 2.33 26.34
N ALA A 509 3.51 2.33 27.37
CA ALA A 509 3.13 1.89 28.72
C ALA A 509 1.92 2.64 29.30
N ASP A 510 1.84 3.96 29.08
CA ASP A 510 0.77 4.78 29.64
C ASP A 510 -0.60 4.50 28.95
N ASN A 511 -0.58 4.05 27.69
CA ASN A 511 -1.79 3.70 26.93
C ASN A 511 -2.20 2.23 27.09
N ALA A 512 -1.37 1.41 27.75
CA ALA A 512 -1.58 -0.02 27.82
C ALA A 512 -2.87 -0.43 28.58
N TYR A 513 -3.19 0.24 29.69
CA TYR A 513 -4.39 -0.07 30.48
C TYR A 513 -5.71 0.23 29.76
N PRO A 514 -5.94 1.44 29.24
CA PRO A 514 -7.19 1.73 28.52
C PRO A 514 -7.36 0.85 27.29
N ARG A 515 -6.29 0.58 26.54
CA ARG A 515 -6.34 -0.30 25.36
C ARG A 515 -6.60 -1.76 25.75
N ALA A 516 -5.95 -2.28 26.79
CA ALA A 516 -6.19 -3.61 27.32
C ALA A 516 -7.66 -3.85 27.72
N ARG A 517 -8.28 -2.83 28.34
CA ARG A 517 -9.68 -2.89 28.72
C ARG A 517 -10.59 -2.97 27.50
N LYS A 518 -10.43 -2.10 26.51
CA LYS A 518 -11.20 -2.11 25.25
C LYS A 518 -11.06 -3.46 24.53
N ILE A 519 -9.83 -3.99 24.41
CA ILE A 519 -9.58 -5.30 23.82
C ILE A 519 -10.37 -6.40 24.54
N CYS A 520 -10.29 -6.46 25.88
CA CYS A 520 -11.04 -7.45 26.66
C CYS A 520 -12.55 -7.32 26.48
N GLU A 521 -13.09 -6.11 26.39
CA GLU A 521 -14.51 -5.83 26.15
C GLU A 521 -14.94 -6.32 24.76
N LYS A 522 -14.21 -5.96 23.69
CA LYS A 522 -14.48 -6.40 22.31
C LYS A 522 -14.36 -7.93 22.15
N LEU A 523 -13.34 -8.57 22.72
CA LEU A 523 -13.22 -10.03 22.71
C LEU A 523 -14.37 -10.73 23.43
N LYS A 524 -14.84 -10.18 24.55
CA LYS A 524 -16.01 -10.71 25.25
C LYS A 524 -17.29 -10.65 24.41
N GLU A 525 -17.44 -9.65 23.56
CA GLU A 525 -18.60 -9.47 22.69
C GLU A 525 -18.55 -10.44 21.49
N ASN A 526 -17.38 -10.62 20.90
CA ASN A 526 -17.19 -11.38 19.66
C ASN A 526 -16.91 -12.87 19.87
N ILE A 527 -16.39 -13.29 21.03
CA ILE A 527 -16.18 -14.70 21.30
C ILE A 527 -17.49 -15.36 21.79
N PRO A 528 -17.96 -16.44 21.14
CA PRO A 528 -19.21 -17.09 21.50
C PRO A 528 -19.15 -17.74 22.89
N ARG A 529 -20.29 -17.78 23.57
CA ARG A 529 -20.39 -18.41 24.90
C ARG A 529 -20.20 -19.92 24.80
N ALA A 530 -19.27 -20.44 25.58
CA ALA A 530 -19.04 -21.89 25.72
C ALA A 530 -19.88 -22.50 26.87
N GLN A 531 -19.75 -23.81 27.07
CA GLN A 531 -20.38 -24.54 28.17
C GLN A 531 -19.76 -24.21 29.55
N PHE A 532 -18.61 -23.54 29.55
CA PHE A 532 -17.89 -23.06 30.73
C PHE A 532 -17.61 -21.56 30.62
N GLU A 533 -17.25 -20.97 31.74
CA GLU A 533 -16.90 -19.55 31.85
C GLU A 533 -15.50 -19.32 31.29
N ILE A 534 -15.35 -18.35 30.38
CA ILE A 534 -14.07 -17.99 29.77
C ILE A 534 -13.64 -16.63 30.34
N PRO A 535 -12.62 -16.58 31.20
CA PRO A 535 -11.98 -15.33 31.56
C PRO A 535 -11.14 -14.83 30.39
N VAL A 536 -11.37 -13.59 29.96
CA VAL A 536 -10.56 -12.83 29.02
C VAL A 536 -9.71 -11.88 29.84
N GLN A 537 -8.40 -12.01 29.77
CA GLN A 537 -7.48 -11.25 30.60
C GLN A 537 -6.39 -10.62 29.76
N ALA A 538 -5.94 -9.43 30.15
CA ALA A 538 -4.78 -8.79 29.57
C ALA A 538 -3.69 -8.60 30.62
N ALA A 539 -2.46 -8.97 30.29
CA ALA A 539 -1.34 -8.94 31.22
C ALA A 539 -0.09 -8.28 30.63
N ILE A 540 0.67 -7.62 31.48
CA ILE A 540 2.00 -7.08 31.18
C ILE A 540 3.01 -7.76 32.13
N GLY A 541 4.02 -8.43 31.56
CA GLY A 541 5.04 -9.13 32.35
C GLY A 541 4.42 -10.13 33.34
N GLY A 542 3.36 -10.83 32.97
CA GLY A 542 2.61 -11.77 33.79
C GLY A 542 1.62 -11.15 34.80
N LYS A 543 1.61 -9.81 34.98
CA LYS A 543 0.65 -9.13 35.84
C LYS A 543 -0.61 -8.78 35.06
N ILE A 544 -1.75 -9.31 35.49
CA ILE A 544 -3.08 -9.00 34.91
C ILE A 544 -3.43 -7.54 35.22
N ILE A 545 -3.70 -6.76 34.17
CA ILE A 545 -4.08 -5.35 34.24
C ILE A 545 -5.56 -5.11 33.90
N ALA A 546 -6.14 -5.96 33.04
CA ALA A 546 -7.56 -5.90 32.70
C ALA A 546 -8.15 -7.29 32.66
N ARG A 547 -9.45 -7.41 32.96
CA ARG A 547 -10.17 -8.69 32.95
C ARG A 547 -11.63 -8.49 32.65
N GLU A 548 -12.13 -9.30 31.71
CA GLU A 548 -13.55 -9.51 31.43
C GLU A 548 -13.88 -10.99 31.50
N THR A 549 -15.17 -11.31 31.53
CA THR A 549 -15.60 -12.71 31.66
C THR A 549 -16.77 -13.02 30.75
N ILE A 550 -16.61 -13.98 29.86
CA ILE A 550 -17.68 -14.55 29.02
C ILE A 550 -18.42 -15.59 29.85
N LYS A 551 -19.70 -15.31 30.12
CA LYS A 551 -20.52 -16.21 30.96
C LYS A 551 -20.83 -17.52 30.22
N ALA A 552 -20.76 -18.64 30.92
CA ALA A 552 -21.13 -19.94 30.38
C ALA A 552 -22.61 -19.98 29.92
N VAL A 553 -22.89 -20.78 28.89
CA VAL A 553 -24.27 -21.12 28.51
C VAL A 553 -24.94 -21.84 29.71
N ARG A 554 -26.06 -21.34 30.19
CA ARG A 554 -26.82 -21.97 31.26
C ARG A 554 -27.86 -22.91 30.65
N LYS A 555 -27.71 -24.20 30.92
CA LYS A 555 -28.78 -25.16 30.73
C LYS A 555 -29.63 -25.16 32.00
N ASP A 556 -30.93 -24.93 31.87
CA ASP A 556 -31.84 -25.01 33.04
C ASP A 556 -32.00 -26.47 33.45
N VAL A 557 -31.14 -26.89 34.39
CA VAL A 557 -31.17 -28.26 34.94
C VAL A 557 -32.32 -28.46 35.95
N LEU A 558 -32.99 -27.34 36.33
CA LEU A 558 -34.10 -27.37 37.28
C LEU A 558 -35.46 -27.41 36.58
N ALA A 559 -35.54 -27.20 35.26
CA ALA A 559 -36.79 -27.20 34.50
C ALA A 559 -37.63 -28.49 34.65
N LYS A 560 -36.98 -29.61 34.92
CA LYS A 560 -37.61 -30.92 35.14
C LYS A 560 -37.84 -31.26 36.63
N CYS A 561 -37.54 -30.35 37.55
CA CYS A 561 -37.75 -30.56 38.98
C CYS A 561 -39.11 -30.04 39.42
N TYR A 562 -40.11 -30.91 39.37
CA TYR A 562 -41.44 -30.64 39.94
C TYR A 562 -41.38 -30.86 41.48
N GLY A 563 -41.82 -29.84 42.25
CA GLY A 563 -41.93 -29.90 43.71
C GLY A 563 -40.79 -29.24 44.48
N GLY A 564 -40.99 -29.07 45.79
CA GLY A 564 -40.14 -28.28 46.70
C GLY A 564 -38.84 -28.94 47.21
N ASP A 565 -38.33 -30.01 46.57
CA ASP A 565 -37.09 -30.69 47.04
C ASP A 565 -35.85 -29.83 46.82
N ILE A 566 -35.54 -29.02 47.82
CA ILE A 566 -34.41 -28.08 47.86
C ILE A 566 -33.08 -28.85 47.79
N THR A 567 -33.00 -30.05 48.38
CA THR A 567 -31.78 -30.85 48.43
C THR A 567 -31.42 -31.38 47.06
N ARG A 568 -32.40 -31.87 46.30
CA ARG A 568 -32.21 -32.34 44.93
C ARG A 568 -31.80 -31.19 44.00
N LYS A 569 -32.42 -30.01 44.16
CA LYS A 569 -32.08 -28.79 43.40
C LYS A 569 -30.63 -28.38 43.66
N LYS A 570 -30.18 -28.31 44.91
CA LYS A 570 -28.79 -28.00 45.27
C LYS A 570 -27.81 -29.03 44.68
N LYS A 571 -28.10 -30.32 44.77
CA LYS A 571 -27.23 -31.39 44.26
C LYS A 571 -27.07 -31.37 42.73
N LEU A 572 -28.14 -30.99 41.98
CA LEU A 572 -28.11 -30.79 40.55
C LEU A 572 -27.27 -29.58 40.16
N LEU A 573 -27.41 -28.47 40.88
CA LEU A 573 -26.61 -27.25 40.67
C LEU A 573 -25.12 -27.49 40.98
N GLU A 574 -24.79 -28.25 42.04
CA GLU A 574 -23.41 -28.62 42.37
C GLU A 574 -22.82 -29.51 41.30
N LYS A 575 -23.52 -30.54 40.80
CA LYS A 575 -23.06 -31.38 39.69
C LYS A 575 -22.83 -30.56 38.41
N GLN A 576 -23.71 -29.60 38.13
CA GLN A 576 -23.54 -28.70 37.01
C GLN A 576 -22.27 -27.84 37.18
N LYS A 577 -22.03 -27.30 38.38
CA LYS A 577 -20.82 -26.52 38.71
C LYS A 577 -19.56 -27.33 38.58
N GLU A 578 -19.53 -28.58 39.10
CA GLU A 578 -18.39 -29.49 38.95
C GLU A 578 -18.16 -29.88 37.49
N GLY A 579 -19.22 -30.21 36.74
CA GLY A 579 -19.13 -30.50 35.32
C GLY A 579 -18.52 -29.34 34.51
N LYS A 580 -18.96 -28.13 34.78
CA LYS A 580 -18.40 -26.91 34.15
C LYS A 580 -16.93 -26.68 34.55
N LYS A 581 -16.55 -26.96 35.82
CA LYS A 581 -15.17 -26.86 36.28
C LYS A 581 -14.26 -27.86 35.55
N ARG A 582 -14.72 -29.11 35.35
CA ARG A 582 -14.00 -30.11 34.57
C ARG A 582 -13.86 -29.73 33.10
N MET A 583 -14.96 -29.25 32.47
CA MET A 583 -14.94 -28.78 31.08
C MET A 583 -13.96 -27.61 30.89
N ARG A 584 -13.86 -26.70 31.85
CA ARG A 584 -12.89 -25.61 31.83
C ARG A 584 -11.44 -26.09 31.82
N THR A 585 -11.14 -27.21 32.50
CA THR A 585 -9.77 -27.76 32.60
C THR A 585 -9.34 -28.42 31.28
N PHE A 586 -10.27 -28.93 30.47
CA PHE A 586 -9.99 -29.69 29.26
C PHE A 586 -10.50 -28.97 27.96
N GLY A 587 -11.26 -27.88 28.11
CA GLY A 587 -11.86 -27.18 26.98
C GLY A 587 -10.90 -26.21 26.34
N THR A 588 -10.60 -26.39 25.08
CA THR A 588 -9.96 -25.38 24.22
C THR A 588 -10.97 -24.30 23.88
N VAL A 589 -10.53 -23.04 23.92
CA VAL A 589 -11.34 -21.90 23.49
C VAL A 589 -11.04 -21.65 22.02
N SER A 590 -12.02 -21.88 21.15
CA SER A 590 -11.93 -21.47 19.75
C SER A 590 -12.17 -19.96 19.66
N VAL A 591 -11.24 -19.24 19.05
CA VAL A 591 -11.37 -17.81 18.76
C VAL A 591 -11.77 -17.69 17.30
N PRO A 592 -12.96 -17.17 16.99
CA PRO A 592 -13.38 -16.98 15.60
C PRO A 592 -12.56 -15.86 14.96
N SER A 593 -12.44 -15.87 13.61
CA SER A 593 -11.73 -14.84 12.83
C SER A 593 -12.27 -13.44 13.10
N GLU A 594 -13.59 -13.30 13.26
CA GLU A 594 -14.23 -12.03 13.57
C GLU A 594 -13.74 -11.41 14.89
N ALA A 595 -13.31 -12.24 15.85
CA ALA A 595 -12.77 -11.73 17.12
C ALA A 595 -11.38 -11.11 16.96
N PHE A 596 -10.54 -11.62 16.03
CA PHE A 596 -9.27 -11.00 15.68
C PHE A 596 -9.50 -9.67 14.97
N MET A 597 -10.41 -9.62 14.00
CA MET A 597 -10.77 -8.39 13.28
C MET A 597 -11.37 -7.33 14.21
N ALA A 598 -12.24 -7.72 15.16
CA ALA A 598 -12.85 -6.79 16.10
C ALA A 598 -11.83 -6.09 17.02
N VAL A 599 -10.69 -6.72 17.28
CA VAL A 599 -9.61 -6.11 18.07
C VAL A 599 -8.84 -5.06 17.27
N LEU A 600 -8.85 -5.14 15.92
CA LEU A 600 -8.24 -4.14 15.04
C LEU A 600 -9.03 -2.84 15.00
N LYS A 601 -10.36 -2.92 15.10
CA LYS A 601 -11.31 -1.80 14.98
C LYS A 601 -11.78 -1.31 16.36
N LEU A 602 -10.83 -0.98 17.25
CA LEU A 602 -11.14 -0.62 18.64
C LEU A 602 -11.80 0.76 18.81
N ASP A 603 -11.62 1.66 17.86
CA ASP A 603 -12.02 3.06 17.98
C ASP A 603 -13.16 3.47 17.02
N GLU A 604 -13.83 2.50 16.36
CA GLU A 604 -14.99 2.73 15.49
C GLU A 604 -16.32 2.97 16.25
N ASP A 605 -16.35 3.04 17.61
CA ASP A 605 -17.56 3.29 18.43
C ASP A 605 -17.56 4.67 19.07
#